data_d4dc6ff39132b31c61fe93245508a217
#
_entry.id   d4dc6ff39132b31c61fe93245508a217
#
_cell.length_a   1.000
_cell.length_b   1.000
_cell.length_c   1.000
_cell.angle_alpha   90.00
_cell.angle_beta   90.00
_cell.angle_gamma   90.00
#
_symmetry.space_group_name_H-M   'P 1'
#
loop_
_entity.id
_entity.type
_entity.pdbx_description
1 polymer ?
#
loop_
_entity_poly.entity_id
_entity_poly.type
_entity_poly.pdbx_seq_one_letter_code
_entity_poly.pdbx_strand_id
1 'polypeptide(L)'
;MNFQANGLVFGGKVNSNSQSARYQPLVSPQGSFRLGTVTRPWKRDDYDLDVALNLQEGITTKSVTQYQLKQLVGTDLNLYRAERQIQEKLEEKHRCWRLKYQDQLQFHIDTVPCIPQAGDVKAIIQERIIQAGTGPLLAHDIASYAAAITDDRHVSYQRISDDWYTSNPEGYARWFESRMKMARGLLESRALQARVGHIEDLPAYRWRTPLQMAIQILKRHRDIMYERDSDRKPISIIITTLAAQAYRGALELSATLEEILRNMQVDYVSPQILNPVDPRENFADRWNTPDGRRLQLKENFHAWLKQAQRDLGMLLSASDYGVLREHVQKRFGVFVKESAYGKPTANQSPAIHVIRDAPPKPWRR
;
A
#
# COMPACT_ATOMS: atom_id res chain seq x y z
N MET A 1 -1.02 14.32 8.53
CA MET A 1 -0.65 13.64 9.78
C MET A 1 0.78 13.19 9.66
N ASN A 2 1.70 13.79 10.42
CA ASN A 2 3.08 13.34 10.48
C ASN A 2 3.17 12.20 11.49
N PHE A 3 3.26 10.97 11.01
CA PHE A 3 3.63 9.83 11.84
C PHE A 3 5.16 9.86 12.01
N GLN A 4 5.65 10.49 13.06
CA GLN A 4 7.04 10.27 13.49
C GLN A 4 7.03 9.13 14.50
N ALA A 5 7.72 8.05 14.12
CA ALA A 5 7.86 6.83 14.87
C ALA A 5 8.91 7.01 15.99
N ASN A 6 8.47 7.14 17.22
CA ASN A 6 9.27 6.84 18.39
C ASN A 6 8.33 6.23 19.45
N GLY A 7 8.32 4.90 19.50
CA GLY A 7 7.50 4.14 20.42
C GLY A 7 6.01 4.09 20.02
N LEU A 8 5.16 3.39 20.77
CA LEU A 8 3.70 3.37 20.60
C LEU A 8 3.13 4.81 20.67
N VAL A 9 3.43 5.61 19.64
CA VAL A 9 3.06 7.00 19.53
C VAL A 9 1.97 7.13 18.48
N PHE A 10 0.80 6.70 18.87
CA PHE A 10 -0.40 7.35 18.35
C PHE A 10 -0.57 8.65 19.15
N GLY A 11 0.24 9.70 18.85
CA GLY A 11 0.14 11.01 19.49
C GLY A 11 1.08 11.26 20.69
N GLY A 12 2.40 11.03 20.56
CA GLY A 12 3.39 11.89 21.25
C GLY A 12 3.91 11.51 22.62
N LYS A 13 3.75 10.32 23.17
CA LYS A 13 4.62 9.80 24.27
C LYS A 13 4.46 8.29 24.39
N VAL A 14 5.61 7.58 24.49
CA VAL A 14 5.64 6.17 24.93
C VAL A 14 5.03 6.15 26.33
N ASN A 15 4.00 5.34 26.52
CA ASN A 15 3.52 5.07 27.86
C ASN A 15 4.67 4.42 28.65
N SER A 16 5.11 5.05 29.74
CA SER A 16 6.14 4.51 30.62
C SER A 16 5.77 3.15 31.23
N ASN A 17 4.49 2.78 31.17
CA ASN A 17 3.95 1.52 31.67
C ASN A 17 3.87 0.40 30.60
N SER A 18 4.23 0.69 29.34
CA SER A 18 4.24 -0.30 28.27
C SER A 18 5.32 -1.36 28.52
N GLN A 19 4.93 -2.63 28.52
CA GLN A 19 5.85 -3.74 28.68
C GLN A 19 6.80 -3.92 27.48
N SER A 20 6.36 -3.50 26.29
CA SER A 20 7.16 -3.55 25.07
C SER A 20 8.22 -2.44 24.99
N ALA A 21 8.13 -1.38 25.83
CA ALA A 21 9.02 -0.22 25.76
C ALA A 21 10.51 -0.61 25.87
N ARG A 22 10.83 -1.62 26.69
CA ARG A 22 12.21 -2.14 26.86
C ARG A 22 12.83 -2.78 25.62
N TYR A 23 12.01 -3.12 24.61
CA TYR A 23 12.42 -3.75 23.37
C TYR A 23 12.54 -2.76 22.20
N GLN A 24 12.57 -1.48 22.47
CA GLN A 24 12.63 -0.40 21.48
C GLN A 24 11.59 -0.58 20.34
N PRO A 25 10.30 -0.51 20.64
CA PRO A 25 9.24 -0.73 19.67
C PRO A 25 9.25 0.35 18.59
N LEU A 26 9.19 -0.09 17.34
CA LEU A 26 9.01 0.74 16.17
C LEU A 26 7.63 0.45 15.57
N VAL A 27 6.78 1.48 15.52
CA VAL A 27 5.48 1.42 14.83
C VAL A 27 5.64 1.98 13.43
N SER A 28 5.33 1.18 12.42
CA SER A 28 5.40 1.60 11.02
C SER A 28 4.09 1.31 10.30
N PRO A 29 3.56 2.28 9.52
CA PRO A 29 2.40 2.04 8.70
C PRO A 29 2.72 1.01 7.62
N GLN A 30 1.69 0.23 7.25
CA GLN A 30 1.76 -0.77 6.19
C GLN A 30 0.70 -0.50 5.13
N GLY A 31 0.62 -1.39 4.15
CA GLY A 31 -0.46 -1.41 3.16
C GLY A 31 -0.64 -0.09 2.42
N SER A 32 -1.89 0.26 2.14
CA SER A 32 -2.23 1.39 1.29
C SER A 32 -1.82 2.76 1.86
N PHE A 33 -1.75 2.90 3.18
CA PHE A 33 -1.28 4.13 3.82
C PHE A 33 0.21 4.35 3.57
N ARG A 34 1.03 3.31 3.79
CA ARG A 34 2.49 3.39 3.56
C ARG A 34 2.81 3.66 2.10
N LEU A 35 2.03 3.09 1.17
CA LEU A 35 2.23 3.23 -0.26
C LEU A 35 1.64 4.53 -0.84
N GLY A 36 0.88 5.30 -0.07
CA GLY A 36 0.17 6.49 -0.56
C GLY A 36 -0.94 6.16 -1.58
N THR A 37 -1.44 4.92 -1.56
CA THR A 37 -2.49 4.43 -2.48
C THR A 37 -3.84 4.23 -1.80
N VAL A 38 -4.02 4.78 -0.60
CA VAL A 38 -5.29 4.72 0.13
C VAL A 38 -6.40 5.40 -0.69
N THR A 39 -7.56 4.76 -0.76
CA THR A 39 -8.79 5.33 -1.32
C THR A 39 -9.76 5.64 -0.20
N ARG A 40 -10.55 6.71 -0.35
CA ARG A 40 -11.65 6.95 0.58
C ARG A 40 -12.60 5.75 0.51
N PRO A 41 -13.03 5.18 1.66
CA PRO A 41 -14.00 4.10 1.66
C PRO A 41 -15.23 4.43 0.82
N TRP A 42 -15.79 3.42 0.15
CA TRP A 42 -17.01 3.59 -0.64
C TRP A 42 -18.21 3.33 0.25
N LYS A 43 -19.10 4.32 0.38
CA LYS A 43 -20.32 4.28 1.20
C LYS A 43 -20.06 3.97 2.68
N ARG A 44 -20.23 2.71 3.11
CA ARG A 44 -20.20 2.27 4.51
C ARG A 44 -18.94 1.47 4.88
N ASP A 45 -18.00 1.33 3.96
CA ASP A 45 -16.73 0.66 4.27
C ASP A 45 -15.93 1.50 5.29
N ASP A 46 -15.26 0.83 6.23
CA ASP A 46 -14.37 1.47 7.20
C ASP A 46 -13.01 1.78 6.57
N TYR A 47 -12.29 2.75 7.14
CA TYR A 47 -10.87 2.91 6.85
C TYR A 47 -10.07 1.81 7.57
N ASP A 48 -9.22 1.13 6.81
CA ASP A 48 -8.33 0.09 7.29
C ASP A 48 -6.90 0.63 7.37
N LEU A 49 -6.36 0.73 8.58
CA LEU A 49 -5.00 1.16 8.83
C LEU A 49 -4.17 0.00 9.36
N ASP A 50 -3.36 -0.57 8.50
CA ASP A 50 -2.40 -1.60 8.87
C ASP A 50 -1.12 -0.99 9.44
N VAL A 51 -0.65 -1.49 10.57
CA VAL A 51 0.64 -1.10 11.17
C VAL A 51 1.41 -2.33 11.63
N ALA A 52 2.73 -2.31 11.48
CA ALA A 52 3.62 -3.23 12.16
C ALA A 52 4.09 -2.61 13.48
N LEU A 53 4.06 -3.38 14.55
CA LEU A 53 4.75 -3.06 15.79
C LEU A 53 5.94 -4.01 15.92
N ASN A 54 7.11 -3.47 15.57
CA ASN A 54 8.37 -4.22 15.54
C ASN A 54 9.16 -3.95 16.82
N LEU A 55 9.36 -4.99 17.63
CA LEU A 55 10.20 -4.94 18.82
C LEU A 55 11.66 -5.23 18.40
N GLN A 56 12.49 -4.20 18.38
CA GLN A 56 13.76 -4.23 17.65
C GLN A 56 14.93 -4.82 18.41
N GLU A 57 14.94 -4.75 19.74
CA GLU A 57 16.09 -5.12 20.54
C GLU A 57 15.71 -6.01 21.73
N GLY A 58 16.65 -6.89 22.13
CA GLY A 58 16.50 -7.71 23.34
C GLY A 58 15.49 -8.86 23.23
N ILE A 59 14.96 -9.14 22.05
CA ILE A 59 13.96 -10.18 21.80
C ILE A 59 14.22 -10.86 20.44
N THR A 60 14.13 -12.19 20.41
CA THR A 60 14.36 -13.00 19.20
C THR A 60 13.42 -14.19 19.15
N THR A 61 13.30 -14.87 18.01
CA THR A 61 12.55 -16.11 17.87
C THR A 61 12.99 -17.23 18.82
N LYS A 62 14.25 -17.17 19.31
CA LYS A 62 14.83 -18.12 20.28
C LYS A 62 14.52 -17.78 21.72
N SER A 63 14.08 -16.55 22.02
CA SER A 63 13.82 -16.06 23.38
C SER A 63 12.34 -15.96 23.73
N VAL A 64 11.45 -16.00 22.74
CA VAL A 64 10.00 -15.81 22.93
C VAL A 64 9.20 -16.68 21.97
N THR A 65 8.04 -17.16 22.42
CA THR A 65 7.08 -17.81 21.51
C THR A 65 6.26 -16.75 20.74
N GLN A 66 5.66 -17.13 19.61
CA GLN A 66 4.74 -16.25 18.90
C GLN A 66 3.55 -15.80 19.80
N TYR A 67 3.03 -16.73 20.60
CA TYR A 67 2.01 -16.44 21.59
C TYR A 67 2.43 -15.35 22.58
N GLN A 68 3.61 -15.52 23.20
CA GLN A 68 4.13 -14.54 24.17
C GLN A 68 4.31 -13.14 23.56
N LEU A 69 4.87 -13.07 22.35
CA LEU A 69 5.00 -11.79 21.63
C LEU A 69 3.64 -11.16 21.36
N LYS A 70 2.68 -11.95 20.89
CA LYS A 70 1.33 -11.48 20.57
C LYS A 70 0.61 -10.98 21.82
N GLN A 71 0.68 -11.70 22.93
CA GLN A 71 0.06 -11.30 24.19
C GLN A 71 0.74 -10.05 24.82
N LEU A 72 2.07 -9.92 24.70
CA LEU A 72 2.80 -8.74 25.13
C LEU A 72 2.24 -7.48 24.43
N VAL A 73 2.12 -7.53 23.11
CA VAL A 73 1.58 -6.42 22.31
C VAL A 73 0.10 -6.18 22.61
N GLY A 74 -0.69 -7.25 22.78
CA GLY A 74 -2.12 -7.15 23.12
C GLY A 74 -2.33 -6.46 24.48
N THR A 75 -1.47 -6.74 25.45
CA THR A 75 -1.50 -6.06 26.76
C THR A 75 -1.26 -4.57 26.62
N ASP A 76 -0.24 -4.17 25.86
CA ASP A 76 0.07 -2.76 25.66
C ASP A 76 -1.01 -2.02 24.87
N LEU A 77 -1.63 -2.68 23.88
CA LEU A 77 -2.77 -2.13 23.16
C LEU A 77 -4.02 -1.97 24.04
N ASN A 78 -4.24 -2.87 25.00
CA ASN A 78 -5.32 -2.72 25.99
C ASN A 78 -5.07 -1.55 26.95
N LEU A 79 -3.83 -1.35 27.39
CA LEU A 79 -3.45 -0.17 28.18
C LEU A 79 -3.70 1.11 27.37
N TYR A 80 -3.24 1.16 26.13
CA TYR A 80 -3.50 2.28 25.23
C TYR A 80 -4.99 2.55 25.05
N ARG A 81 -5.80 1.48 24.81
CA ARG A 81 -7.25 1.56 24.69
C ARG A 81 -7.89 2.19 25.94
N ALA A 82 -7.49 1.73 27.12
CA ALA A 82 -8.02 2.23 28.39
C ALA A 82 -7.66 3.72 28.61
N GLU A 83 -6.41 4.11 28.35
CA GLU A 83 -5.97 5.50 28.47
C GLU A 83 -6.69 6.47 27.52
N ARG A 84 -6.98 5.99 26.30
CA ARG A 84 -7.70 6.75 25.29
C ARG A 84 -9.21 6.65 25.43
N GLN A 85 -9.71 5.94 26.45
CA GLN A 85 -11.14 5.72 26.71
C GLN A 85 -11.90 5.13 25.49
N ILE A 86 -11.21 4.33 24.68
CA ILE A 86 -11.81 3.67 23.52
C ILE A 86 -12.74 2.57 24.04
N GLN A 87 -14.03 2.68 23.71
CA GLN A 87 -15.08 1.78 24.25
C GLN A 87 -15.02 0.40 23.60
N GLU A 88 -14.64 0.35 22.31
CA GLU A 88 -14.57 -0.91 21.58
C GLU A 88 -13.52 -1.84 22.16
N LYS A 89 -13.86 -3.13 22.23
CA LYS A 89 -12.92 -4.15 22.72
C LYS A 89 -11.83 -4.40 21.68
N LEU A 90 -10.61 -4.66 22.15
CA LEU A 90 -9.53 -5.14 21.33
C LEU A 90 -9.88 -6.55 20.81
N GLU A 91 -9.84 -6.75 19.49
CA GLU A 91 -10.13 -8.04 18.85
C GLU A 91 -8.84 -8.75 18.46
N GLU A 92 -8.67 -9.98 18.90
CA GLU A 92 -7.59 -10.84 18.42
C GLU A 92 -7.93 -11.42 17.06
N LYS A 93 -7.01 -11.27 16.10
CA LYS A 93 -7.05 -11.88 14.76
C LYS A 93 -5.85 -12.82 14.62
N HIS A 94 -5.79 -13.60 13.54
CA HIS A 94 -4.72 -14.60 13.37
C HIS A 94 -3.31 -14.02 13.48
N ARG A 95 -3.07 -12.88 12.82
CA ARG A 95 -1.74 -12.25 12.74
C ARG A 95 -1.65 -10.90 13.43
N CYS A 96 -2.77 -10.30 13.80
CA CYS A 96 -2.82 -8.94 14.32
C CYS A 96 -3.80 -8.78 15.48
N TRP A 97 -3.72 -7.65 16.11
CA TRP A 97 -4.74 -7.13 17.00
C TRP A 97 -5.50 -6.02 16.29
N ARG A 98 -6.83 -6.06 16.32
CA ARG A 98 -7.69 -5.03 15.73
C ARG A 98 -8.30 -4.16 16.79
N LEU A 99 -8.07 -2.84 16.67
CA LEU A 99 -8.68 -1.81 17.48
C LEU A 99 -9.61 -0.96 16.62
N LYS A 100 -10.90 -0.93 16.97
CA LYS A 100 -11.92 -0.16 16.26
C LYS A 100 -12.14 1.19 16.92
N TYR A 101 -12.35 2.21 16.09
CA TYR A 101 -12.73 3.55 16.50
C TYR A 101 -14.10 3.85 15.90
N GLN A 102 -15.09 4.13 16.75
CA GLN A 102 -16.48 4.43 16.35
C GLN A 102 -16.80 5.93 16.39
N ASP A 103 -15.79 6.79 16.38
CA ASP A 103 -15.98 8.23 16.27
C ASP A 103 -16.56 8.61 14.89
N GLN A 104 -16.64 9.91 14.58
CA GLN A 104 -17.20 10.43 13.31
C GLN A 104 -16.58 9.82 12.04
N LEU A 105 -15.38 9.24 12.14
CA LEU A 105 -14.70 8.47 11.09
C LEU A 105 -14.61 7.01 11.55
N GLN A 106 -15.42 6.15 10.99
CA GLN A 106 -15.32 4.70 11.22
C GLN A 106 -13.99 4.21 10.65
N PHE A 107 -13.05 3.84 11.53
CA PHE A 107 -11.79 3.24 11.11
C PHE A 107 -11.33 2.19 12.13
N HIS A 108 -10.54 1.26 11.68
CA HIS A 108 -9.86 0.32 12.54
C HIS A 108 -8.37 0.26 12.25
N ILE A 109 -7.62 -0.09 13.27
CA ILE A 109 -6.18 -0.27 13.21
C ILE A 109 -5.88 -1.74 13.43
N ASP A 110 -5.23 -2.36 12.46
CA ASP A 110 -4.70 -3.70 12.55
C ASP A 110 -3.21 -3.64 12.89
N THR A 111 -2.86 -4.05 14.11
CA THR A 111 -1.47 -4.04 14.59
C THR A 111 -0.88 -5.43 14.53
N VAL A 112 0.14 -5.61 13.69
CA VAL A 112 0.88 -6.88 13.53
C VAL A 112 2.09 -6.88 14.46
N PRO A 113 2.13 -7.74 15.49
CA PRO A 113 3.31 -7.94 16.32
C PRO A 113 4.43 -8.61 15.51
N CYS A 114 5.62 -8.04 15.55
CA CYS A 114 6.77 -8.62 14.86
C CYS A 114 8.09 -8.29 15.55
N ILE A 115 9.11 -9.03 15.17
CA ILE A 115 10.51 -8.84 15.58
C ILE A 115 11.41 -8.90 14.33
N PRO A 116 12.61 -8.30 14.32
CA PRO A 116 13.50 -8.41 13.19
C PRO A 116 13.79 -9.87 12.84
N GLN A 117 13.78 -10.18 11.53
CA GLN A 117 14.14 -11.52 11.08
C GLN A 117 15.64 -11.81 11.28
N ALA A 118 16.00 -13.06 11.46
CA ALA A 118 17.38 -13.49 11.61
C ALA A 118 18.21 -13.16 10.35
N GLY A 119 19.52 -12.93 10.55
CA GLY A 119 20.41 -12.48 9.48
C GLY A 119 20.56 -13.46 8.32
N ASP A 120 20.61 -14.75 8.61
CA ASP A 120 20.65 -15.82 7.62
C ASP A 120 19.37 -15.87 6.76
N VAL A 121 18.19 -15.68 7.36
CA VAL A 121 16.93 -15.59 6.62
C VAL A 121 16.90 -14.35 5.74
N LYS A 122 17.38 -13.20 6.24
CA LYS A 122 17.52 -11.96 5.43
C LYS A 122 18.45 -12.17 4.24
N ALA A 123 19.56 -12.87 4.41
CA ALA A 123 20.48 -13.17 3.30
C ALA A 123 19.81 -14.04 2.23
N ILE A 124 19.04 -15.06 2.63
CA ILE A 124 18.27 -15.90 1.71
C ILE A 124 17.21 -15.08 0.96
N ILE A 125 16.53 -14.18 1.65
CA ILE A 125 15.54 -13.28 1.01
C ILE A 125 16.24 -12.38 -0.01
N GLN A 126 17.35 -11.76 0.35
CA GLN A 126 18.14 -10.91 -0.54
C GLN A 126 18.55 -11.66 -1.82
N GLU A 127 19.07 -12.87 -1.69
CA GLU A 127 19.46 -13.68 -2.84
C GLU A 127 18.30 -13.96 -3.78
N ARG A 128 17.13 -14.34 -3.24
CA ARG A 128 15.92 -14.59 -4.05
C ARG A 128 15.42 -13.35 -4.77
N ILE A 129 15.49 -12.19 -4.14
CA ILE A 129 15.10 -10.90 -4.74
C ILE A 129 16.07 -10.56 -5.88
N ILE A 130 17.37 -10.83 -5.74
CA ILE A 130 18.36 -10.67 -6.80
C ILE A 130 18.06 -11.62 -7.97
N GLN A 131 17.78 -12.89 -7.69
CA GLN A 131 17.42 -13.89 -8.71
C GLN A 131 16.13 -13.50 -9.46
N ALA A 132 15.20 -12.81 -8.80
CA ALA A 132 14.00 -12.24 -9.42
C ALA A 132 14.25 -10.95 -10.22
N GLY A 133 15.52 -10.52 -10.37
CA GLY A 133 15.92 -9.41 -11.24
C GLY A 133 16.04 -8.04 -10.55
N THR A 134 16.00 -7.98 -9.22
CA THR A 134 16.25 -6.73 -8.48
C THR A 134 17.75 -6.52 -8.29
N GLY A 135 18.24 -5.30 -8.53
CA GLY A 135 19.65 -4.98 -8.33
C GLY A 135 20.13 -5.19 -6.88
N PRO A 136 21.40 -5.62 -6.67
CA PRO A 136 21.91 -6.04 -5.37
C PRO A 136 21.73 -5.03 -4.23
N LEU A 137 21.96 -3.75 -4.49
CA LEU A 137 21.83 -2.69 -3.47
C LEU A 137 20.38 -2.54 -3.00
N LEU A 138 19.43 -2.53 -3.93
CA LEU A 138 18.02 -2.46 -3.59
C LEU A 138 17.55 -3.75 -2.91
N ALA A 139 18.01 -4.91 -3.35
CA ALA A 139 17.69 -6.19 -2.73
C ALA A 139 18.18 -6.27 -1.28
N HIS A 140 19.38 -5.75 -1.00
CA HIS A 140 19.91 -5.64 0.35
C HIS A 140 19.05 -4.72 1.23
N ASP A 141 18.75 -3.51 0.74
CA ASP A 141 17.86 -2.56 1.45
C ASP A 141 16.51 -3.22 1.75
N ILE A 142 15.86 -3.81 0.77
CA ILE A 142 14.58 -4.52 0.92
C ILE A 142 14.68 -5.63 1.99
N ALA A 143 15.67 -6.52 1.90
CA ALA A 143 15.79 -7.65 2.80
C ALA A 143 16.07 -7.23 4.25
N SER A 144 16.71 -6.08 4.46
CA SER A 144 17.03 -5.55 5.80
C SER A 144 15.78 -5.33 6.67
N TYR A 145 14.62 -5.05 6.07
CA TYR A 145 13.34 -4.80 6.75
C TYR A 145 12.53 -6.07 7.01
N ALA A 146 13.00 -7.25 6.59
CA ALA A 146 12.26 -8.48 6.84
C ALA A 146 12.07 -8.72 8.34
N ALA A 147 10.84 -9.08 8.72
CA ALA A 147 10.44 -9.31 10.09
C ALA A 147 9.75 -10.68 10.26
N ALA A 148 9.97 -11.30 11.39
CA ALA A 148 9.25 -12.49 11.83
C ALA A 148 7.95 -12.07 12.48
N ILE A 149 6.81 -12.59 12.02
CA ILE A 149 5.47 -12.23 12.48
C ILE A 149 4.79 -13.35 13.22
N THR A 150 3.84 -13.01 14.10
CA THR A 150 3.01 -13.98 14.80
C THR A 150 1.85 -14.46 13.93
N ASP A 151 1.48 -15.76 14.07
CA ASP A 151 0.27 -16.33 13.49
C ASP A 151 -0.26 -17.44 14.41
N ASP A 152 -1.47 -17.28 14.95
CA ASP A 152 -2.05 -18.25 15.91
C ASP A 152 -2.41 -19.61 15.30
N ARG A 153 -2.37 -19.72 13.97
CA ARG A 153 -2.55 -20.97 13.22
C ARG A 153 -1.23 -21.71 12.98
N HIS A 154 -0.09 -21.11 13.35
CA HIS A 154 1.22 -21.73 13.13
C HIS A 154 1.42 -22.89 14.09
N VAL A 155 1.95 -24.02 13.60
CA VAL A 155 2.15 -25.24 14.39
C VAL A 155 3.04 -25.04 15.63
N SER A 156 3.95 -24.06 15.58
CA SER A 156 4.88 -23.69 16.66
C SER A 156 4.42 -22.45 17.44
N TYR A 157 3.14 -22.03 17.34
CA TYR A 157 2.66 -20.79 17.94
C TYR A 157 2.99 -20.64 19.44
N GLN A 158 2.85 -21.73 20.21
CA GLN A 158 3.07 -21.76 21.65
C GLN A 158 4.46 -22.37 22.04
N ARG A 159 5.34 -22.60 21.08
CA ARG A 159 6.67 -23.19 21.32
C ARG A 159 7.75 -22.28 20.79
N ILE A 160 8.92 -22.30 21.45
CA ILE A 160 10.13 -21.66 20.93
C ILE A 160 10.52 -22.36 19.63
N SER A 161 10.67 -21.58 18.57
CA SER A 161 11.01 -22.09 17.23
C SER A 161 11.54 -20.95 16.39
N ASP A 162 12.50 -21.23 15.52
CA ASP A 162 12.98 -20.27 14.51
C ASP A 162 12.05 -20.27 13.26
N ASP A 163 11.11 -21.19 13.16
CA ASP A 163 10.16 -21.33 12.06
C ASP A 163 8.97 -20.37 12.27
N TRP A 164 9.17 -19.09 11.98
CA TRP A 164 8.14 -18.08 11.97
C TRP A 164 7.86 -17.61 10.55
N TYR A 165 6.61 -17.23 10.27
CA TYR A 165 6.33 -16.56 9.01
C TYR A 165 7.09 -15.25 8.90
N THR A 166 7.59 -14.99 7.71
CA THR A 166 8.26 -13.73 7.39
C THR A 166 7.26 -12.77 6.74
N SER A 167 7.33 -11.51 7.12
CA SER A 167 6.63 -10.42 6.44
C SER A 167 7.62 -9.29 6.16
N ASN A 168 7.44 -8.59 5.04
CA ASN A 168 8.33 -7.50 4.66
C ASN A 168 7.58 -6.32 4.01
N PRO A 169 6.63 -5.70 4.73
CA PRO A 169 5.83 -4.60 4.18
C PRO A 169 6.65 -3.34 3.90
N GLU A 170 7.67 -3.04 4.70
CA GLU A 170 8.57 -1.91 4.42
C GLU A 170 9.45 -2.21 3.20
N GLY A 171 9.98 -3.42 3.08
CA GLY A 171 10.71 -3.84 1.86
C GLY A 171 9.81 -3.75 0.62
N TYR A 172 8.54 -4.13 0.72
CA TYR A 172 7.57 -3.93 -0.37
C TYR A 172 7.39 -2.44 -0.71
N ALA A 173 7.32 -1.57 0.30
CA ALA A 173 7.24 -0.13 0.08
C ALA A 173 8.50 0.41 -0.62
N ARG A 174 9.70 -0.06 -0.26
CA ARG A 174 10.97 0.30 -0.92
C ARG A 174 10.98 -0.14 -2.39
N TRP A 175 10.54 -1.38 -2.66
CA TRP A 175 10.33 -1.84 -4.03
C TRP A 175 9.35 -0.95 -4.78
N PHE A 176 8.20 -0.63 -4.21
CA PHE A 176 7.20 0.24 -4.82
C PHE A 176 7.75 1.66 -5.09
N GLU A 177 8.50 2.22 -4.15
CA GLU A 177 9.18 3.51 -4.31
C GLU A 177 10.20 3.48 -5.46
N SER A 178 10.90 2.35 -5.64
CA SER A 178 11.82 2.19 -6.78
C SER A 178 11.09 2.25 -8.12
N ARG A 179 9.85 1.71 -8.18
CA ARG A 179 8.99 1.83 -9.38
C ARG A 179 8.58 3.28 -9.65
N MET A 180 8.21 4.03 -8.62
CA MET A 180 7.88 5.46 -8.75
C MET A 180 9.07 6.30 -9.22
N LYS A 181 10.30 5.97 -8.79
CA LYS A 181 11.53 6.67 -9.20
C LYS A 181 11.86 6.50 -10.68
N MET A 182 11.31 5.51 -11.37
CA MET A 182 11.54 5.32 -12.82
C MET A 182 11.12 6.54 -13.64
N ALA A 183 10.00 7.18 -13.29
CA ALA A 183 9.55 8.42 -13.94
C ALA A 183 10.59 9.53 -13.83
N ARG A 184 11.17 9.71 -12.64
CA ARG A 184 12.20 10.71 -12.38
C ARG A 184 13.48 10.41 -13.17
N GLY A 185 13.96 9.18 -13.17
CA GLY A 185 15.13 8.77 -13.92
C GLY A 185 15.00 9.00 -15.43
N LEU A 186 13.80 8.77 -15.99
CA LEU A 186 13.52 9.08 -17.40
C LEU A 186 13.53 10.58 -17.69
N LEU A 187 13.02 11.42 -16.78
CA LEU A 187 13.10 12.88 -16.90
C LEU A 187 14.55 13.36 -16.85
N GLU A 188 15.31 12.86 -15.89
CA GLU A 188 16.72 13.18 -15.73
C GLU A 188 17.53 12.80 -16.98
N SER A 189 17.29 11.62 -17.54
CA SER A 189 17.94 11.17 -18.78
C SER A 189 17.58 12.06 -19.99
N ARG A 190 16.31 12.45 -20.12
CA ARG A 190 15.84 13.33 -21.20
C ARG A 190 16.40 14.75 -21.06
N ALA A 191 16.44 15.30 -19.85
CA ALA A 191 17.04 16.60 -19.57
C ALA A 191 18.54 16.63 -19.92
N LEU A 192 19.26 15.56 -19.56
CA LEU A 192 20.68 15.40 -19.90
C LEU A 192 20.90 15.31 -21.41
N GLN A 193 20.08 14.54 -22.14
CA GLN A 193 20.15 14.42 -23.60
C GLN A 193 19.81 15.74 -24.31
N ALA A 194 18.86 16.51 -23.78
CA ALA A 194 18.44 17.79 -24.33
C ALA A 194 19.42 18.93 -24.01
N ARG A 195 20.49 18.71 -23.25
CA ARG A 195 21.42 19.73 -22.71
C ARG A 195 20.70 20.90 -22.01
N VAL A 196 19.52 20.64 -21.44
CA VAL A 196 18.77 21.64 -20.69
C VAL A 196 19.32 21.64 -19.25
N GLY A 197 19.67 22.82 -18.76
CA GLY A 197 20.32 23.00 -17.46
C GLY A 197 19.43 22.54 -16.28
N HIS A 198 20.11 22.31 -15.19
CA HIS A 198 19.70 21.98 -13.84
C HIS A 198 18.34 21.28 -13.62
N ILE A 199 18.45 20.03 -13.15
CA ILE A 199 17.39 19.11 -12.74
C ILE A 199 16.59 19.61 -11.50
N GLU A 200 17.06 20.68 -10.86
CA GLU A 200 16.43 21.27 -9.68
C GLU A 200 15.03 21.86 -9.95
N ASP A 201 14.71 22.14 -11.22
CA ASP A 201 13.43 22.71 -11.64
C ASP A 201 12.32 21.66 -11.90
N LEU A 202 12.58 20.38 -11.69
CA LEU A 202 11.53 19.37 -11.81
C LEU A 202 10.57 19.47 -10.63
N PRO A 203 9.25 19.59 -10.87
CA PRO A 203 8.30 19.70 -9.80
C PRO A 203 8.38 18.45 -8.92
N ALA A 204 8.80 18.62 -7.66
CA ALA A 204 8.61 17.59 -6.67
C ALA A 204 7.09 17.32 -6.63
N TYR A 205 6.68 16.09 -6.89
CA TYR A 205 5.28 15.70 -6.72
C TYR A 205 4.90 15.92 -5.26
N ARG A 206 4.35 17.10 -4.95
CA ARG A 206 4.00 17.51 -3.57
C ARG A 206 2.89 16.64 -2.96
N TRP A 207 2.14 15.90 -3.79
CA TRP A 207 0.93 15.21 -3.35
C TRP A 207 0.94 13.70 -3.65
N ARG A 208 1.03 13.28 -4.92
CA ARG A 208 1.01 11.87 -5.33
C ARG A 208 1.62 11.71 -6.72
N THR A 209 2.31 10.59 -6.91
CA THR A 209 2.84 10.25 -8.23
C THR A 209 1.73 9.75 -9.16
N PRO A 210 1.90 9.82 -10.50
CA PRO A 210 0.94 9.27 -11.44
C PRO A 210 0.62 7.78 -11.18
N LEU A 211 1.62 6.97 -10.78
CA LEU A 211 1.42 5.59 -10.41
C LEU A 211 0.47 5.43 -9.20
N GLN A 212 0.67 6.23 -8.14
CA GLN A 212 -0.20 6.19 -6.97
C GLN A 212 -1.64 6.57 -7.33
N MET A 213 -1.81 7.63 -8.13
CA MET A 213 -3.13 8.07 -8.59
C MET A 213 -3.81 7.03 -9.48
N ALA A 214 -3.07 6.41 -10.40
CA ALA A 214 -3.59 5.35 -11.26
C ALA A 214 -4.09 4.15 -10.43
N ILE A 215 -3.31 3.71 -9.44
CA ILE A 215 -3.71 2.62 -8.54
C ILE A 215 -4.99 2.99 -7.76
N GLN A 216 -5.11 4.22 -7.29
CA GLN A 216 -6.32 4.67 -6.59
C GLN A 216 -7.55 4.64 -7.50
N ILE A 217 -7.42 5.06 -8.77
CA ILE A 217 -8.49 5.00 -9.77
C ILE A 217 -8.89 3.53 -10.02
N LEU A 218 -7.93 2.64 -10.21
CA LEU A 218 -8.18 1.21 -10.41
C LEU A 218 -8.88 0.58 -9.21
N LYS A 219 -8.46 0.90 -7.99
CA LYS A 219 -9.11 0.44 -6.76
C LYS A 219 -10.54 0.98 -6.65
N ARG A 220 -10.77 2.25 -6.95
CA ARG A 220 -12.10 2.86 -6.93
C ARG A 220 -13.04 2.19 -7.93
N HIS A 221 -12.58 1.97 -9.16
CA HIS A 221 -13.32 1.25 -10.17
C HIS A 221 -13.73 -0.15 -9.70
N ARG A 222 -12.79 -0.89 -9.08
CA ARG A 222 -13.06 -2.20 -8.47
C ARG A 222 -14.12 -2.11 -7.37
N ASP A 223 -14.01 -1.14 -6.45
CA ASP A 223 -14.90 -0.99 -5.31
C ASP A 223 -16.35 -0.72 -5.75
N ILE A 224 -16.52 0.03 -6.84
CA ILE A 224 -17.85 0.28 -7.43
C ILE A 224 -18.39 -0.96 -8.15
N MET A 225 -17.53 -1.64 -8.92
CA MET A 225 -17.96 -2.85 -9.64
C MET A 225 -18.43 -3.96 -8.68
N TYR A 226 -17.81 -4.07 -7.52
CA TYR A 226 -18.12 -5.08 -6.50
C TYR A 226 -18.84 -4.52 -5.27
N GLU A 227 -19.52 -3.37 -5.40
CA GLU A 227 -20.23 -2.72 -4.28
C GLU A 227 -21.22 -3.65 -3.55
N ARG A 228 -21.86 -4.55 -4.29
CA ARG A 228 -22.88 -5.46 -3.76
C ARG A 228 -22.34 -6.85 -3.41
N ASP A 229 -21.07 -7.12 -3.68
CA ASP A 229 -20.46 -8.43 -3.52
C ASP A 229 -18.98 -8.30 -3.13
N SER A 230 -18.74 -7.87 -1.89
CA SER A 230 -17.40 -7.61 -1.37
C SER A 230 -16.53 -8.87 -1.29
N ASP A 231 -17.13 -10.06 -1.12
CA ASP A 231 -16.40 -11.32 -0.98
C ASP A 231 -15.71 -11.76 -2.27
N ARG A 232 -16.23 -11.31 -3.40
CA ARG A 232 -15.69 -11.58 -4.75
C ARG A 232 -14.76 -10.51 -5.26
N LYS A 233 -14.63 -9.42 -4.49
CA LYS A 233 -13.81 -8.25 -4.87
C LYS A 233 -12.32 -8.63 -4.99
N PRO A 234 -11.64 -8.31 -6.11
CA PRO A 234 -10.19 -8.47 -6.22
C PRO A 234 -9.43 -7.74 -5.11
N ILE A 235 -8.47 -8.40 -4.48
CA ILE A 235 -7.72 -7.79 -3.38
C ILE A 235 -6.75 -6.72 -3.84
N SER A 236 -6.57 -5.69 -3.02
CA SER A 236 -5.80 -4.49 -3.37
C SER A 236 -4.33 -4.75 -3.69
N ILE A 237 -3.71 -5.71 -3.00
CA ILE A 237 -2.28 -5.99 -3.19
C ILE A 237 -2.00 -6.52 -4.61
N ILE A 238 -2.88 -7.35 -5.18
CA ILE A 238 -2.75 -7.85 -6.55
C ILE A 238 -2.80 -6.69 -7.55
N ILE A 239 -3.79 -5.78 -7.41
CA ILE A 239 -3.92 -4.61 -8.27
C ILE A 239 -2.68 -3.73 -8.17
N THR A 240 -2.23 -3.45 -6.95
CA THR A 240 -1.06 -2.59 -6.68
C THR A 240 0.21 -3.19 -7.28
N THR A 241 0.44 -4.50 -7.07
CA THR A 241 1.63 -5.20 -7.57
C THR A 241 1.67 -5.20 -9.09
N LEU A 242 0.59 -5.62 -9.73
CA LEU A 242 0.54 -5.70 -11.20
C LEU A 242 0.63 -4.32 -11.85
N ALA A 243 -0.03 -3.31 -11.29
CA ALA A 243 0.07 -1.94 -11.78
C ALA A 243 1.50 -1.40 -11.66
N ALA A 244 2.16 -1.63 -10.52
CA ALA A 244 3.54 -1.20 -10.32
C ALA A 244 4.53 -1.96 -11.22
N GLN A 245 4.31 -3.24 -11.49
CA GLN A 245 5.10 -4.02 -12.44
C GLN A 245 4.89 -3.59 -13.90
N ALA A 246 3.64 -3.22 -14.24
CA ALA A 246 3.28 -2.76 -15.58
C ALA A 246 3.78 -1.34 -15.91
N TYR A 247 3.97 -0.51 -14.88
CA TYR A 247 4.41 0.88 -15.00
C TYR A 247 5.85 1.00 -15.53
N ARG A 248 6.07 1.87 -16.53
CA ARG A 248 7.36 2.11 -17.19
C ARG A 248 7.88 3.55 -17.02
N GLY A 249 7.18 4.37 -16.21
CA GLY A 249 7.63 5.72 -15.90
C GLY A 249 6.89 6.84 -16.64
N ALA A 250 5.69 6.59 -17.15
CA ALA A 250 4.85 7.64 -17.71
C ALA A 250 4.60 8.76 -16.68
N LEU A 251 4.67 10.02 -17.14
CA LEU A 251 4.66 11.20 -16.27
C LEU A 251 3.26 11.78 -16.08
N GLU A 252 2.39 11.57 -17.06
CA GLU A 252 1.01 12.03 -17.03
C GLU A 252 0.08 10.91 -16.60
N LEU A 253 -0.98 11.24 -15.84
CA LEU A 253 -1.92 10.26 -15.31
C LEU A 253 -2.61 9.45 -16.42
N SER A 254 -3.03 10.10 -17.50
CA SER A 254 -3.67 9.43 -18.64
C SER A 254 -2.72 8.42 -19.31
N ALA A 255 -1.49 8.85 -19.60
CA ALA A 255 -0.45 7.99 -20.15
C ALA A 255 -0.08 6.84 -19.21
N THR A 256 -0.07 7.09 -17.90
CA THR A 256 0.19 6.07 -16.87
C THR A 256 -0.91 5.00 -16.87
N LEU A 257 -2.17 5.42 -16.90
CA LEU A 257 -3.31 4.49 -16.94
C LEU A 257 -3.29 3.65 -18.22
N GLU A 258 -3.04 4.29 -19.37
CA GLU A 258 -2.93 3.59 -20.66
C GLU A 258 -1.78 2.57 -20.65
N GLU A 259 -0.60 2.97 -20.16
CA GLU A 259 0.57 2.10 -20.04
C GLU A 259 0.29 0.89 -19.13
N ILE A 260 -0.26 1.12 -17.94
CA ILE A 260 -0.60 0.08 -16.99
C ILE A 260 -1.60 -0.89 -17.61
N LEU A 261 -2.71 -0.41 -18.16
CA LEU A 261 -3.75 -1.25 -18.72
C LEU A 261 -3.30 -2.03 -19.96
N ARG A 262 -2.43 -1.45 -20.77
CA ARG A 262 -1.84 -2.13 -21.93
C ARG A 262 -0.93 -3.28 -21.48
N ASN A 263 -0.16 -3.09 -20.41
CA ASN A 263 0.80 -4.07 -19.92
C ASN A 263 0.18 -5.09 -18.96
N MET A 264 -0.96 -4.79 -18.33
CA MET A 264 -1.77 -5.73 -17.55
C MET A 264 -2.76 -6.47 -18.46
N GLN A 265 -2.27 -7.19 -19.47
CA GLN A 265 -3.16 -7.95 -20.37
C GLN A 265 -3.71 -9.19 -19.67
N VAL A 266 -5.03 -9.39 -19.79
CA VAL A 266 -5.75 -10.49 -19.12
C VAL A 266 -5.19 -11.86 -19.46
N ASP A 267 -4.84 -12.06 -20.72
CA ASP A 267 -4.38 -13.36 -21.22
C ASP A 267 -2.94 -13.71 -20.77
N TYR A 268 -2.20 -12.71 -20.29
CA TYR A 268 -0.83 -12.86 -19.82
C TYR A 268 -0.70 -12.74 -18.27
N VAL A 269 -1.80 -12.55 -17.57
CA VAL A 269 -1.74 -12.56 -16.10
C VAL A 269 -1.48 -13.97 -15.62
N SER A 270 -0.31 -14.15 -15.03
CA SER A 270 0.09 -15.44 -14.45
C SER A 270 -0.97 -15.92 -13.43
N PRO A 271 -1.20 -17.26 -13.35
CA PRO A 271 -2.00 -17.84 -12.27
C PRO A 271 -1.38 -17.61 -10.88
N GLN A 272 -0.14 -17.18 -10.82
CA GLN A 272 0.58 -16.81 -9.62
C GLN A 272 1.03 -15.36 -9.72
N ILE A 273 0.75 -14.59 -8.68
CA ILE A 273 1.19 -13.18 -8.56
C ILE A 273 2.13 -13.12 -7.38
N LEU A 274 3.41 -13.33 -7.69
CA LEU A 274 4.45 -13.44 -6.68
C LEU A 274 4.74 -12.08 -6.03
N ASN A 275 4.97 -12.11 -4.73
CA ASN A 275 5.46 -10.95 -3.99
C ASN A 275 6.86 -10.56 -4.50
N PRO A 276 7.08 -9.33 -5.00
CA PRO A 276 8.37 -8.92 -5.54
C PRO A 276 9.50 -8.87 -4.50
N VAL A 277 9.15 -8.94 -3.21
CA VAL A 277 10.12 -8.90 -2.10
C VAL A 277 10.22 -10.20 -1.30
N ASP A 278 9.38 -11.17 -1.59
CA ASP A 278 9.53 -12.58 -1.22
C ASP A 278 8.87 -13.46 -2.29
N PRO A 279 9.60 -13.89 -3.32
CA PRO A 279 9.03 -14.65 -4.44
C PRO A 279 8.42 -16.02 -4.07
N ARG A 280 8.48 -16.44 -2.81
CA ARG A 280 7.76 -17.63 -2.32
C ARG A 280 6.30 -17.33 -1.99
N GLU A 281 5.98 -16.07 -1.71
CA GLU A 281 4.63 -15.63 -1.40
C GLU A 281 3.88 -15.37 -2.70
N ASN A 282 2.72 -16.00 -2.84
CA ASN A 282 1.81 -15.78 -3.96
C ASN A 282 0.59 -14.99 -3.46
N PHE A 283 0.44 -13.75 -3.86
CA PHE A 283 -0.72 -12.94 -3.50
C PHE A 283 -2.04 -13.48 -4.06
N ALA A 284 -1.97 -14.36 -5.05
CA ALA A 284 -3.14 -15.03 -5.64
C ALA A 284 -3.35 -16.46 -5.09
N ASP A 285 -2.76 -16.82 -3.96
CA ASP A 285 -2.84 -18.16 -3.35
C ASP A 285 -4.28 -18.63 -3.13
N ARG A 286 -5.16 -17.72 -2.70
CA ARG A 286 -6.57 -17.99 -2.48
C ARG A 286 -7.33 -18.42 -3.74
N TRP A 287 -6.85 -18.08 -4.95
CA TRP A 287 -7.53 -18.45 -6.19
C TRP A 287 -7.71 -19.95 -6.36
N ASN A 288 -6.75 -20.73 -5.82
CA ASN A 288 -6.74 -22.18 -5.92
C ASN A 288 -7.36 -22.91 -4.70
N THR A 289 -7.77 -22.18 -3.66
CA THR A 289 -8.46 -22.78 -2.51
C THR A 289 -9.89 -23.20 -2.87
N PRO A 290 -10.52 -24.13 -2.12
CA PRO A 290 -11.93 -24.49 -2.32
C PRO A 290 -12.86 -23.26 -2.31
N ASP A 291 -12.67 -22.36 -1.32
CA ASP A 291 -13.45 -21.12 -1.21
C ASP A 291 -13.17 -20.15 -2.34
N GLY A 292 -11.91 -19.99 -2.73
CA GLY A 292 -11.53 -19.13 -3.85
C GLY A 292 -12.15 -19.57 -5.18
N ARG A 293 -12.19 -20.88 -5.44
CA ARG A 293 -12.88 -21.45 -6.59
C ARG A 293 -14.39 -21.28 -6.50
N ARG A 294 -14.99 -21.51 -5.32
CA ARG A 294 -16.42 -21.30 -5.10
C ARG A 294 -16.82 -19.84 -5.36
N LEU A 295 -16.01 -18.89 -4.93
CA LEU A 295 -16.20 -17.45 -5.13
C LEU A 295 -15.73 -16.97 -6.51
N GLN A 296 -15.09 -17.82 -7.31
CA GLN A 296 -14.55 -17.50 -8.64
C GLN A 296 -13.57 -16.30 -8.60
N LEU A 297 -12.67 -16.26 -7.60
CA LEU A 297 -11.82 -15.09 -7.35
C LEU A 297 -10.91 -14.75 -8.53
N LYS A 298 -10.37 -15.76 -9.24
CA LYS A 298 -9.54 -15.59 -10.43
C LYS A 298 -10.36 -15.01 -11.57
N GLU A 299 -11.51 -15.60 -11.86
CA GLU A 299 -12.42 -15.18 -12.92
C GLU A 299 -12.93 -13.75 -12.69
N ASN A 300 -13.25 -13.43 -11.42
CA ASN A 300 -13.66 -12.07 -11.04
C ASN A 300 -12.55 -11.05 -11.23
N PHE A 301 -11.30 -11.40 -10.91
CA PHE A 301 -10.17 -10.52 -11.20
C PHE A 301 -10.04 -10.25 -12.71
N HIS A 302 -10.12 -11.28 -13.54
CA HIS A 302 -10.05 -11.14 -14.99
C HIS A 302 -11.24 -10.35 -15.56
N ALA A 303 -12.46 -10.60 -15.06
CA ALA A 303 -13.64 -9.84 -15.45
C ALA A 303 -13.52 -8.35 -15.08
N TRP A 304 -13.00 -8.07 -13.88
CA TRP A 304 -12.70 -6.70 -13.45
C TRP A 304 -11.67 -6.04 -14.36
N LEU A 305 -10.56 -6.69 -14.66
CA LEU A 305 -9.50 -6.12 -15.49
C LEU A 305 -10.00 -5.80 -16.90
N LYS A 306 -10.74 -6.72 -17.54
CA LYS A 306 -11.39 -6.49 -18.84
C LYS A 306 -12.36 -5.29 -18.79
N GLN A 307 -13.14 -5.16 -17.71
CA GLN A 307 -14.05 -4.03 -17.55
C GLN A 307 -13.29 -2.73 -17.34
N ALA A 308 -12.24 -2.72 -16.52
CA ALA A 308 -11.39 -1.55 -16.30
C ALA A 308 -10.73 -1.06 -17.60
N GLN A 309 -10.23 -2.00 -18.43
CA GLN A 309 -9.66 -1.68 -19.73
C GLN A 309 -10.69 -1.01 -20.66
N ARG A 310 -11.92 -1.53 -20.73
CA ARG A 310 -12.99 -0.95 -21.53
C ARG A 310 -13.39 0.45 -21.01
N ASP A 311 -13.64 0.56 -19.71
CA ASP A 311 -14.16 1.79 -19.11
C ASP A 311 -13.11 2.93 -19.17
N LEU A 312 -11.85 2.63 -18.93
CA LEU A 312 -10.77 3.61 -19.03
C LEU A 312 -10.41 3.93 -20.50
N GLY A 313 -10.48 2.93 -21.40
CA GLY A 313 -10.34 3.17 -22.83
C GLY A 313 -11.39 4.14 -23.37
N MET A 314 -12.64 4.01 -22.93
CA MET A 314 -13.72 4.97 -23.25
C MET A 314 -13.42 6.38 -22.73
N LEU A 315 -12.90 6.50 -21.48
CA LEU A 315 -12.54 7.80 -20.92
C LEU A 315 -11.41 8.50 -21.70
N LEU A 316 -10.42 7.72 -22.16
CA LEU A 316 -9.26 8.27 -22.88
C LEU A 316 -9.60 8.65 -24.33
N SER A 317 -10.65 8.05 -24.93
CA SER A 317 -11.07 8.29 -26.31
C SER A 317 -12.31 9.18 -26.46
N ALA A 318 -13.02 9.47 -25.36
CA ALA A 318 -14.27 10.23 -25.41
C ALA A 318 -14.02 11.71 -25.72
N SER A 319 -14.69 12.22 -26.75
CA SER A 319 -14.70 13.64 -27.11
C SER A 319 -15.96 14.36 -26.60
N ASP A 320 -17.04 13.63 -26.34
CA ASP A 320 -18.28 14.19 -25.80
C ASP A 320 -18.23 14.26 -24.27
N TYR A 321 -18.53 15.45 -23.79
CA TYR A 321 -18.43 15.84 -22.40
C TYR A 321 -19.51 15.26 -21.51
N GLY A 322 -20.74 15.18 -21.98
CA GLY A 322 -21.88 14.62 -21.26
C GLY A 322 -21.69 13.12 -21.01
N VAL A 323 -21.26 12.42 -22.05
CA VAL A 323 -20.94 10.97 -21.99
C VAL A 323 -19.80 10.73 -21.03
N LEU A 324 -18.75 11.55 -21.07
CA LEU A 324 -17.59 11.44 -20.17
C LEU A 324 -18.01 11.61 -18.70
N ARG A 325 -18.80 12.64 -18.40
CA ARG A 325 -19.28 12.93 -17.04
C ARG A 325 -20.12 11.79 -16.47
N GLU A 326 -21.08 11.30 -17.23
CA GLU A 326 -21.93 10.18 -16.81
C GLU A 326 -21.10 8.92 -16.57
N HIS A 327 -20.17 8.63 -17.47
CA HIS A 327 -19.32 7.46 -17.35
C HIS A 327 -18.41 7.54 -16.11
N VAL A 328 -17.75 8.68 -15.85
CA VAL A 328 -16.92 8.91 -14.66
C VAL A 328 -17.75 8.77 -13.39
N GLN A 329 -18.95 9.35 -13.34
CA GLN A 329 -19.82 9.23 -12.18
C GLN A 329 -20.23 7.78 -11.93
N LYS A 330 -20.65 7.06 -12.97
CA LYS A 330 -21.15 5.69 -12.86
C LYS A 330 -20.06 4.67 -12.55
N ARG A 331 -18.85 4.83 -13.11
CA ARG A 331 -17.76 3.84 -13.04
C ARG A 331 -16.72 4.14 -11.97
N PHE A 332 -16.59 5.42 -11.57
CA PHE A 332 -15.58 5.86 -10.60
C PHE A 332 -16.18 6.60 -9.40
N GLY A 333 -17.50 6.83 -9.38
CA GLY A 333 -18.18 7.52 -8.27
C GLY A 333 -17.71 8.96 -8.06
N VAL A 334 -17.18 9.60 -9.10
CA VAL A 334 -16.66 10.96 -9.03
C VAL A 334 -17.65 11.93 -9.67
N PHE A 335 -18.09 12.92 -8.90
CA PHE A 335 -18.89 14.03 -9.40
C PHE A 335 -17.95 15.10 -9.95
N VAL A 336 -17.95 15.26 -11.26
CA VAL A 336 -17.15 16.29 -11.91
C VAL A 336 -18.00 17.56 -12.06
N LYS A 337 -17.51 18.66 -11.43
CA LYS A 337 -18.18 19.97 -11.53
C LYS A 337 -18.00 20.54 -12.93
N GLU A 338 -19.02 21.22 -13.47
CA GLU A 338 -18.95 21.88 -14.78
C GLU A 338 -17.76 22.85 -14.89
N SER A 339 -17.43 23.53 -13.80
CA SER A 339 -16.27 24.43 -13.75
C SER A 339 -14.91 23.76 -13.90
N ALA A 340 -14.84 22.42 -13.71
CA ALA A 340 -13.58 21.66 -13.92
C ALA A 340 -13.26 21.47 -15.41
N TYR A 341 -14.16 21.83 -16.27
CA TYR A 341 -14.08 21.72 -17.69
C TYR A 341 -13.92 23.11 -18.28
N GLY A 342 -12.72 23.64 -18.26
CA GLY A 342 -12.41 24.85 -19.04
C GLY A 342 -12.83 24.65 -20.49
N LYS A 343 -13.43 25.68 -21.11
CA LYS A 343 -13.62 25.69 -22.56
C LYS A 343 -12.30 25.28 -23.20
N PRO A 344 -12.27 24.40 -24.20
CA PRO A 344 -11.03 24.10 -24.90
C PRO A 344 -10.52 25.41 -25.52
N THR A 345 -9.59 26.07 -24.86
CA THR A 345 -8.81 27.13 -25.45
C THR A 345 -7.80 26.44 -26.35
N ALA A 346 -8.09 26.50 -27.65
CA ALA A 346 -7.09 26.16 -28.65
C ALA A 346 -5.75 26.81 -28.25
N ASN A 347 -4.70 26.01 -28.11
CA ASN A 347 -3.30 26.43 -27.96
C ASN A 347 -2.97 27.37 -26.78
N GLN A 348 -3.23 26.97 -25.55
CA GLN A 348 -2.45 27.50 -24.43
C GLN A 348 -1.75 26.37 -23.71
N SER A 349 -0.43 26.32 -23.80
CA SER A 349 0.40 25.59 -22.85
C SER A 349 -0.02 25.98 -21.44
N PRO A 350 -0.18 25.03 -20.49
CA PRO A 350 -0.59 25.38 -19.14
C PRO A 350 0.36 26.42 -18.59
N ALA A 351 -0.19 27.57 -18.19
CA ALA A 351 0.58 28.61 -17.52
C ALA A 351 1.16 28.02 -16.25
N ILE A 352 2.47 27.99 -16.14
CA ILE A 352 3.18 27.59 -14.93
C ILE A 352 2.86 28.65 -13.88
N HIS A 353 1.92 28.39 -12.97
CA HIS A 353 1.71 29.19 -11.79
C HIS A 353 2.87 28.96 -10.82
N VAL A 354 3.88 29.79 -10.91
CA VAL A 354 4.95 29.88 -9.90
C VAL A 354 4.32 30.53 -8.67
N ILE A 355 3.98 29.72 -7.65
CA ILE A 355 3.64 30.25 -6.33
C ILE A 355 4.95 30.73 -5.71
N ARG A 356 5.18 32.04 -5.72
CA ARG A 356 6.43 32.66 -5.20
C ARG A 356 6.52 32.65 -3.68
N ASP A 357 5.42 32.50 -2.97
CA ASP A 357 5.41 32.47 -1.52
C ASP A 357 4.80 31.17 -0.99
N ALA A 358 5.55 30.41 -0.20
CA ALA A 358 5.02 29.28 0.55
C ALA A 358 4.10 29.83 1.67
N PRO A 359 2.88 29.31 1.86
CA PRO A 359 2.02 29.71 2.95
C PRO A 359 2.73 29.49 4.30
N PRO A 360 2.56 30.38 5.29
CA PRO A 360 3.20 30.23 6.59
C PRO A 360 2.79 28.90 7.22
N LYS A 361 3.78 28.20 7.76
CA LYS A 361 3.58 26.91 8.43
C LYS A 361 2.82 27.16 9.74
N PRO A 362 1.57 26.67 9.92
CA PRO A 362 0.74 27.02 11.08
C PRO A 362 1.16 26.38 12.41
N TRP A 363 2.28 25.68 12.48
CA TRP A 363 2.77 24.95 13.66
C TRP A 363 4.15 25.38 14.18
N ARG A 364 4.58 26.60 13.90
CA ARG A 364 5.65 27.24 14.66
C ARG A 364 5.04 28.21 15.66
N ARG A 365 4.66 27.69 16.80
CA ARG A 365 4.65 28.35 18.11
C ARG A 365 5.08 27.34 19.16
#